data_9c8b24c1f5cce3db7d682a50c45410e7
#
_entry.id   9c8b24c1f5cce3db7d682a50c45410e7
#
_cell.length_a   1.000
_cell.length_b   1.000
_cell.length_c   1.000
_cell.angle_alpha   90.00
_cell.angle_beta   90.00
_cell.angle_gamma   90.00
#
_symmetry.space_group_name_H-M   'P 1'
#
loop_
_entity.id
_entity.type
_entity.pdbx_description
1 polymer ?
#
loop_
_entity_poly.entity_id
_entity_poly.type
_entity_poly.pdbx_seq_one_letter_code
_entity_poly.pdbx_strand_id
1 'polypeptide(L)'
;MNLKEMLLDKKEMSKIMTKIENGDEDLSSEILKHIKDARIIGVTGVPGSGKSTLIAKLSSRLLEINHKVGILGIDPSSPFSGGAVLGDRVRMKELNKYENVFIRSISTRGKIGGLSYYTTDFVNVLDAAGYDTIFIETVGTGQDEVDVFNIAHTILVLQVPTLGDEVQVIKAGQLEIGDIYVVNKADQGPADEKIKELNLILKKRENGWQPKVIKSIAVRSIGIDEIIQSIDEHWQFVKSSGLLEKKINLRIKYLLKQHAMEKLDRIMESEVIDSYADEIIKGKNMREIVKEIITKVGVEYGKGGNV
;
A
#
# COMPACT_ATOMS: atom_id res chain seq x y z
N MET A 1 15.62 23.15 -11.56
CA MET A 1 14.70 22.96 -10.41
C MET A 1 15.36 21.95 -9.49
N ASN A 2 15.54 22.27 -8.21
CA ASN A 2 16.11 21.33 -7.26
C ASN A 2 15.05 20.29 -6.82
N LEU A 3 15.45 19.21 -6.16
CA LEU A 3 14.53 18.11 -5.77
C LEU A 3 13.37 18.62 -4.91
N LYS A 4 13.62 19.54 -3.98
CA LYS A 4 12.56 20.10 -3.10
C LYS A 4 11.50 20.88 -3.89
N GLU A 5 11.91 21.63 -4.90
CA GLU A 5 10.98 22.34 -5.79
C GLU A 5 10.17 21.36 -6.64
N MET A 6 10.83 20.30 -7.13
CA MET A 6 10.16 19.23 -7.90
C MET A 6 9.09 18.50 -7.08
N LEU A 7 9.34 18.26 -5.79
CA LEU A 7 8.39 17.60 -4.88
C LEU A 7 7.14 18.47 -4.58
N LEU A 8 7.20 19.77 -4.79
CA LEU A 8 6.04 20.66 -4.62
C LEU A 8 5.13 20.72 -5.86
N ASP A 9 5.64 20.33 -7.02
CA ASP A 9 4.86 20.28 -8.27
C ASP A 9 4.36 18.87 -8.55
N LYS A 10 3.06 18.70 -8.70
CA LYS A 10 2.43 17.37 -8.92
C LYS A 10 2.90 16.67 -10.20
N LYS A 11 3.20 17.44 -11.28
CA LYS A 11 3.69 16.86 -12.53
C LYS A 11 5.12 16.35 -12.36
N GLU A 12 5.98 17.16 -11.73
CA GLU A 12 7.36 16.77 -11.48
C GLU A 12 7.43 15.61 -10.49
N MET A 13 6.60 15.61 -9.45
CA MET A 13 6.47 14.48 -8.53
C MET A 13 6.04 13.20 -9.26
N SER A 14 5.09 13.28 -10.19
CA SER A 14 4.71 12.13 -11.03
C SER A 14 5.87 11.65 -11.90
N LYS A 15 6.72 12.55 -12.43
CA LYS A 15 7.93 12.18 -13.20
C LYS A 15 8.98 11.53 -12.31
N ILE A 16 9.17 12.01 -11.07
CA ILE A 16 10.04 11.39 -10.07
C ILE A 16 9.60 9.94 -9.84
N MET A 17 8.32 9.73 -9.56
CA MET A 17 7.77 8.38 -9.37
C MET A 17 8.00 7.49 -10.60
N THR A 18 7.83 8.03 -11.81
CA THR A 18 8.07 7.28 -13.05
C THR A 18 9.56 6.94 -13.26
N LYS A 19 10.48 7.84 -12.89
CA LYS A 19 11.92 7.55 -12.95
C LYS A 19 12.30 6.42 -11.99
N ILE A 20 11.82 6.47 -10.75
CA ILE A 20 12.02 5.41 -9.76
C ILE A 20 11.46 4.08 -10.30
N GLU A 21 10.26 4.08 -10.85
CA GLU A 21 9.61 2.93 -11.47
C GLU A 21 10.41 2.35 -12.68
N ASN A 22 11.26 3.16 -13.29
CA ASN A 22 12.19 2.76 -14.36
C ASN A 22 13.59 2.38 -13.84
N GLY A 23 13.79 2.34 -12.50
CA GLY A 23 14.99 1.83 -11.86
C GLY A 23 15.99 2.89 -11.41
N ASP A 24 15.58 4.16 -11.23
CA ASP A 24 16.43 5.20 -10.65
C ASP A 24 16.52 5.06 -9.13
N GLU A 25 17.42 4.19 -8.67
CA GLU A 25 17.63 3.87 -7.26
C GLU A 25 18.35 5.01 -6.50
N ASP A 26 19.17 5.78 -7.18
CA ASP A 26 19.83 6.95 -6.59
C ASP A 26 18.80 7.99 -6.20
N LEU A 27 17.80 8.19 -7.05
CA LEU A 27 16.67 9.09 -6.77
C LEU A 27 15.82 8.55 -5.60
N SER A 28 15.56 7.24 -5.53
CA SER A 28 14.89 6.63 -4.38
C SER A 28 15.67 6.87 -3.08
N SER A 29 16.99 6.67 -3.12
CA SER A 29 17.88 6.90 -1.97
C SER A 29 17.91 8.37 -1.54
N GLU A 30 17.88 9.31 -2.49
CA GLU A 30 17.84 10.74 -2.20
C GLU A 30 16.49 11.15 -1.56
N ILE A 31 15.37 10.61 -2.04
CA ILE A 31 14.03 10.83 -1.46
C ILE A 31 14.00 10.43 0.02
N LEU A 32 14.61 9.31 0.39
CA LEU A 32 14.64 8.85 1.79
C LEU A 32 15.24 9.86 2.77
N LYS A 33 16.14 10.76 2.31
CA LYS A 33 16.71 11.82 3.14
C LYS A 33 15.73 12.97 3.44
N HIS A 34 14.59 12.99 2.76
CA HIS A 34 13.59 14.06 2.83
C HIS A 34 12.24 13.60 3.41
N ILE A 35 12.10 12.33 3.79
CA ILE A 35 10.88 11.83 4.44
C ILE A 35 10.60 12.60 5.74
N LYS A 36 9.31 12.74 6.02
CA LYS A 36 8.75 13.43 7.18
C LYS A 36 7.94 12.42 8.02
N ASP A 37 6.88 12.89 8.64
CA ASP A 37 6.03 12.08 9.50
C ASP A 37 4.60 11.95 8.94
N ALA A 38 4.46 11.64 7.64
CA ALA A 38 3.15 11.38 7.06
C ALA A 38 2.44 10.21 7.75
N ARG A 39 1.14 10.34 8.00
CA ARG A 39 0.32 9.20 8.43
C ARG A 39 0.05 8.30 7.24
N ILE A 40 0.56 7.09 7.25
CA ILE A 40 0.36 6.10 6.19
C ILE A 40 -0.73 5.13 6.64
N ILE A 41 -1.82 5.08 5.88
CA ILE A 41 -3.03 4.31 6.21
C ILE A 41 -3.27 3.29 5.11
N GLY A 42 -3.15 2.02 5.47
CA GLY A 42 -3.53 0.92 4.59
C GLY A 42 -5.03 0.64 4.71
N VAL A 43 -5.71 0.52 3.58
CA VAL A 43 -7.15 0.23 3.53
C VAL A 43 -7.37 -1.08 2.79
N THR A 44 -7.84 -2.09 3.52
CA THR A 44 -8.09 -3.43 3.01
C THR A 44 -9.51 -3.89 3.27
N GLY A 45 -9.90 -4.98 2.67
CA GLY A 45 -11.24 -5.58 2.77
C GLY A 45 -11.68 -6.15 1.43
N VAL A 46 -12.70 -6.98 1.44
CA VAL A 46 -13.16 -7.70 0.25
C VAL A 46 -13.53 -6.75 -0.91
N PRO A 47 -13.42 -7.20 -2.15
CA PRO A 47 -13.90 -6.43 -3.29
C PRO A 47 -15.36 -6.02 -3.10
N GLY A 48 -15.70 -4.79 -3.46
CA GLY A 48 -17.07 -4.28 -3.28
C GLY A 48 -17.43 -3.83 -1.85
N SER A 49 -16.54 -3.94 -0.85
CA SER A 49 -16.81 -3.43 0.52
C SER A 49 -16.93 -1.90 0.61
N GLY A 50 -16.52 -1.17 -0.43
CA GLY A 50 -16.59 0.28 -0.50
C GLY A 50 -15.31 1.00 -0.09
N LYS A 51 -14.13 0.37 -0.23
CA LYS A 51 -12.82 0.95 0.07
C LYS A 51 -12.61 2.30 -0.60
N SER A 52 -12.71 2.37 -1.93
CA SER A 52 -12.52 3.61 -2.70
C SER A 52 -13.50 4.72 -2.28
N THR A 53 -14.77 4.36 -2.01
CA THR A 53 -15.78 5.31 -1.54
C THR A 53 -15.43 5.85 -0.15
N LEU A 54 -15.02 4.97 0.76
CA LEU A 54 -14.61 5.37 2.10
C LEU A 54 -13.38 6.28 2.05
N ILE A 55 -12.35 5.90 1.29
CA ILE A 55 -11.15 6.72 1.10
C ILE A 55 -11.51 8.10 0.54
N ALA A 56 -12.39 8.16 -0.46
CA ALA A 56 -12.84 9.44 -1.02
C ALA A 56 -13.50 10.33 0.03
N LYS A 57 -14.37 9.78 0.89
CA LYS A 57 -15.05 10.55 1.95
C LYS A 57 -14.11 10.98 3.07
N LEU A 58 -13.23 10.08 3.54
CA LEU A 58 -12.18 10.42 4.51
C LEU A 58 -11.27 11.52 3.96
N SER A 59 -10.84 11.38 2.71
CA SER A 59 -9.99 12.36 2.04
C SER A 59 -10.68 13.70 1.90
N SER A 60 -11.94 13.75 1.46
CA SER A 60 -12.71 14.99 1.35
C SER A 60 -12.75 15.72 2.69
N ARG A 61 -13.03 15.00 3.77
CA ARG A 61 -13.11 15.55 5.12
C ARG A 61 -11.77 16.11 5.62
N LEU A 62 -10.66 15.40 5.34
CA LEU A 62 -9.31 15.86 5.67
C LEU A 62 -8.89 17.08 4.84
N LEU A 63 -9.24 17.12 3.56
CA LEU A 63 -8.97 18.24 2.66
C LEU A 63 -9.72 19.52 3.06
N GLU A 64 -10.93 19.40 3.62
CA GLU A 64 -11.73 20.52 4.16
C GLU A 64 -11.03 21.23 5.35
N ILE A 65 -10.17 20.52 6.07
CA ILE A 65 -9.34 21.08 7.15
C ILE A 65 -7.89 21.35 6.72
N ASN A 66 -7.67 21.56 5.41
CA ASN A 66 -6.39 21.89 4.79
C ASN A 66 -5.27 20.83 4.91
N HIS A 67 -5.59 19.56 5.21
CA HIS A 67 -4.62 18.49 5.08
C HIS A 67 -4.22 18.28 3.62
N LYS A 68 -2.98 17.87 3.38
CA LYS A 68 -2.53 17.33 2.10
C LYS A 68 -2.73 15.82 2.11
N VAL A 69 -3.46 15.30 1.13
CA VAL A 69 -3.83 13.88 1.07
C VAL A 69 -3.27 13.21 -0.18
N GLY A 70 -2.45 12.18 0.01
CA GLY A 70 -2.00 11.27 -1.04
C GLY A 70 -2.87 10.01 -1.09
N ILE A 71 -3.22 9.54 -2.28
CA ILE A 71 -3.96 8.29 -2.47
C ILE A 71 -3.23 7.44 -3.50
N LEU A 72 -2.83 6.25 -3.09
CA LEU A 72 -2.21 5.23 -3.93
C LEU A 72 -3.18 4.06 -4.06
N GLY A 73 -3.80 3.90 -5.22
CA GLY A 73 -4.67 2.76 -5.52
C GLY A 73 -3.88 1.64 -6.17
N ILE A 74 -3.88 0.46 -5.55
CA ILE A 74 -3.27 -0.72 -6.15
C ILE A 74 -4.31 -1.38 -7.05
N ASP A 75 -4.04 -1.40 -8.34
CA ASP A 75 -4.93 -2.02 -9.32
C ASP A 75 -4.34 -3.32 -9.85
N PRO A 76 -5.15 -4.36 -10.05
CA PRO A 76 -4.68 -5.55 -10.75
C PRO A 76 -4.20 -5.16 -12.14
N SER A 77 -3.07 -5.74 -12.57
CA SER A 77 -2.57 -5.52 -13.93
C SER A 77 -3.56 -6.07 -14.94
N SER A 78 -3.81 -5.30 -16.00
CA SER A 78 -4.47 -5.84 -17.18
C SER A 78 -3.57 -6.91 -17.81
N PRO A 79 -4.05 -8.16 -18.01
CA PRO A 79 -3.26 -9.20 -18.66
C PRO A 79 -2.87 -8.85 -20.11
N PHE A 80 -3.51 -7.86 -20.71
CA PHE A 80 -3.27 -7.45 -22.10
C PHE A 80 -2.37 -6.22 -22.24
N SER A 81 -2.39 -5.29 -21.29
CA SER A 81 -1.65 -4.02 -21.40
C SER A 81 -0.60 -3.82 -20.31
N GLY A 82 -0.56 -4.66 -19.28
CA GLY A 82 0.30 -4.50 -18.11
C GLY A 82 0.02 -3.23 -17.27
N GLY A 83 -0.91 -2.39 -17.72
CA GLY A 83 -1.30 -1.15 -17.04
C GLY A 83 -2.44 -1.34 -16.05
N ALA A 84 -2.62 -0.38 -15.14
CA ALA A 84 -3.71 -0.34 -14.18
C ALA A 84 -5.07 -0.22 -14.87
N VAL A 85 -6.06 -0.97 -14.39
CA VAL A 85 -7.44 -0.88 -14.89
C VAL A 85 -8.09 0.38 -14.31
N LEU A 86 -8.38 1.36 -15.14
CA LEU A 86 -8.81 2.75 -14.83
C LEU A 86 -10.10 2.91 -13.99
N GLY A 87 -10.65 1.84 -13.39
CA GLY A 87 -11.95 1.88 -12.72
C GLY A 87 -12.08 2.81 -11.52
N ASP A 88 -11.01 2.98 -10.73
CA ASP A 88 -11.08 3.70 -9.44
C ASP A 88 -10.93 5.23 -9.56
N ARG A 89 -10.25 5.73 -10.56
CA ARG A 89 -10.16 7.19 -10.80
C ARG A 89 -11.53 7.84 -11.05
N VAL A 90 -12.48 7.09 -11.59
CA VAL A 90 -13.86 7.59 -11.84
C VAL A 90 -14.60 7.84 -10.52
N ARG A 91 -14.35 7.01 -9.50
CA ARG A 91 -15.01 7.10 -8.18
C ARG A 91 -14.49 8.24 -7.32
N MET A 92 -13.27 8.73 -7.60
CA MET A 92 -12.60 9.79 -6.84
C MET A 92 -12.63 11.16 -7.55
N LYS A 93 -13.42 11.31 -8.63
CA LYS A 93 -13.52 12.57 -9.42
C LYS A 93 -13.87 13.78 -8.57
N GLU A 94 -14.66 13.61 -7.50
CA GLU A 94 -15.05 14.69 -6.59
C GLU A 94 -13.84 15.29 -5.84
N LEU A 95 -12.72 14.57 -5.73
CA LEU A 95 -11.50 15.06 -5.09
C LEU A 95 -10.66 15.98 -5.99
N ASN A 96 -10.87 15.94 -7.32
CA ASN A 96 -10.08 16.74 -8.27
C ASN A 96 -10.25 18.26 -8.12
N LYS A 97 -11.27 18.71 -7.37
CA LYS A 97 -11.49 20.12 -7.04
C LYS A 97 -10.48 20.66 -6.00
N TYR A 98 -9.78 19.79 -5.28
CA TYR A 98 -8.82 20.19 -4.26
C TYR A 98 -7.39 20.21 -4.82
N GLU A 99 -6.68 21.30 -4.56
CA GLU A 99 -5.28 21.44 -4.99
C GLU A 99 -4.31 20.57 -4.16
N ASN A 100 -4.65 20.29 -2.91
CA ASN A 100 -3.82 19.56 -1.95
C ASN A 100 -4.10 18.05 -1.91
N VAL A 101 -4.63 17.46 -2.98
CA VAL A 101 -4.77 16.02 -3.16
C VAL A 101 -3.87 15.52 -4.29
N PHE A 102 -3.29 14.33 -4.13
CA PHE A 102 -2.59 13.60 -5.18
C PHE A 102 -3.14 12.17 -5.25
N ILE A 103 -3.48 11.71 -6.45
CA ILE A 103 -4.05 10.36 -6.67
C ILE A 103 -3.25 9.67 -7.75
N ARG A 104 -2.74 8.46 -7.48
CA ARG A 104 -2.05 7.63 -8.45
C ARG A 104 -2.50 6.17 -8.32
N SER A 105 -2.87 5.56 -9.45
CA SER A 105 -3.03 4.11 -9.57
C SER A 105 -1.67 3.47 -9.84
N ILE A 106 -1.43 2.34 -9.19
CA ILE A 106 -0.21 1.55 -9.31
C ILE A 106 -0.61 0.15 -9.79
N SER A 107 -0.04 -0.27 -10.92
CA SER A 107 -0.22 -1.62 -11.44
C SER A 107 0.65 -2.62 -10.67
N THR A 108 0.12 -3.81 -10.39
CA THR A 108 0.90 -4.92 -9.78
C THR A 108 1.94 -5.52 -10.74
N ARG A 109 1.90 -5.15 -12.03
CA ARG A 109 2.82 -5.63 -13.10
C ARG A 109 3.00 -7.15 -13.13
N GLY A 110 1.90 -7.89 -13.03
CA GLY A 110 1.91 -9.36 -13.10
C GLY A 110 2.26 -10.06 -11.79
N LYS A 111 2.59 -9.33 -10.73
CA LYS A 111 2.81 -9.91 -9.41
C LYS A 111 1.47 -10.43 -8.87
N ILE A 112 1.33 -11.74 -8.82
CA ILE A 112 0.11 -12.39 -8.34
C ILE A 112 0.03 -12.18 -6.82
N GLY A 113 -0.92 -11.35 -6.39
CA GLY A 113 -1.28 -11.19 -4.98
C GLY A 113 -0.28 -10.39 -4.12
N GLY A 114 0.41 -9.37 -4.67
CA GLY A 114 1.31 -8.52 -3.89
C GLY A 114 1.22 -7.04 -4.26
N LEU A 115 1.80 -6.16 -3.43
CA LEU A 115 2.00 -4.77 -3.78
C LEU A 115 3.07 -4.66 -4.90
N SER A 116 2.96 -3.63 -5.74
CA SER A 116 4.03 -3.27 -6.68
C SER A 116 5.33 -3.01 -5.92
N TYR A 117 6.47 -3.40 -6.49
CA TYR A 117 7.79 -3.15 -5.94
C TYR A 117 8.02 -1.69 -5.54
N TYR A 118 7.40 -0.76 -6.25
CA TYR A 118 7.59 0.69 -6.07
C TYR A 118 6.55 1.35 -5.16
N THR A 119 5.62 0.60 -4.56
CA THR A 119 4.59 1.18 -3.68
C THR A 119 5.22 1.92 -2.50
N THR A 120 6.27 1.36 -1.91
CA THR A 120 6.99 1.98 -0.78
C THR A 120 7.71 3.25 -1.21
N ASP A 121 8.33 3.26 -2.39
CA ASP A 121 8.97 4.46 -2.95
C ASP A 121 7.96 5.59 -3.16
N PHE A 122 6.79 5.28 -3.71
CA PHE A 122 5.75 6.29 -3.95
C PHE A 122 5.20 6.86 -2.65
N VAL A 123 5.08 6.04 -1.61
CA VAL A 123 4.77 6.52 -0.26
C VAL A 123 5.86 7.48 0.22
N ASN A 124 7.13 7.13 0.07
CA ASN A 124 8.26 7.98 0.48
C ASN A 124 8.31 9.29 -0.32
N VAL A 125 8.00 9.28 -1.63
CA VAL A 125 7.89 10.50 -2.44
C VAL A 125 6.79 11.42 -1.92
N LEU A 126 5.62 10.90 -1.60
CA LEU A 126 4.51 11.68 -1.04
C LEU A 126 4.85 12.23 0.35
N ASP A 127 5.47 11.42 1.20
CA ASP A 127 5.92 11.83 2.53
C ASP A 127 6.96 12.98 2.42
N ALA A 128 7.99 12.82 1.57
CA ALA A 128 8.99 13.85 1.31
C ALA A 128 8.38 15.14 0.73
N ALA A 129 7.34 15.03 -0.10
CA ALA A 129 6.57 16.16 -0.65
C ALA A 129 5.70 16.87 0.40
N GLY A 130 5.59 16.32 1.62
CA GLY A 130 4.87 16.92 2.74
C GLY A 130 3.36 16.67 2.70
N TYR A 131 2.94 15.50 2.23
CA TYR A 131 1.58 15.03 2.42
C TYR A 131 1.37 14.60 3.87
N ASP A 132 0.28 15.07 4.49
CA ASP A 132 -0.01 14.77 5.91
C ASP A 132 -0.56 13.37 6.10
N THR A 133 -1.34 12.91 5.13
CA THR A 133 -2.01 11.60 5.16
C THR A 133 -1.88 10.92 3.81
N ILE A 134 -1.45 9.65 3.82
CA ILE A 134 -1.29 8.83 2.61
C ILE A 134 -2.14 7.59 2.77
N PHE A 135 -3.14 7.42 1.91
CA PHE A 135 -3.94 6.20 1.83
C PHE A 135 -3.35 5.24 0.79
N ILE A 136 -3.27 3.96 1.15
CA ILE A 136 -2.93 2.86 0.24
C ILE A 136 -4.16 1.98 0.15
N GLU A 137 -4.82 1.95 -1.00
CA GLU A 137 -5.95 1.08 -1.28
C GLU A 137 -5.47 -0.24 -1.88
N THR A 138 -5.77 -1.37 -1.22
CA THR A 138 -5.45 -2.71 -1.74
C THR A 138 -6.57 -3.25 -2.63
N VAL A 139 -6.24 -4.23 -3.48
CA VAL A 139 -7.22 -4.91 -4.36
C VAL A 139 -8.25 -5.69 -3.53
N GLY A 140 -7.85 -6.27 -2.41
CA GLY A 140 -8.72 -7.08 -1.55
C GLY A 140 -8.71 -8.58 -1.91
N THR A 141 -7.69 -9.06 -2.62
CA THR A 141 -7.62 -10.46 -3.13
C THR A 141 -6.66 -11.38 -2.36
N GLY A 142 -5.99 -10.89 -1.30
CA GLY A 142 -5.23 -11.78 -0.44
C GLY A 142 -3.86 -11.26 0.03
N GLN A 143 -2.78 -11.51 -0.72
CA GLN A 143 -1.40 -11.26 -0.28
C GLN A 143 -1.09 -9.76 -0.08
N ASP A 144 -1.71 -8.88 -0.88
CA ASP A 144 -1.58 -7.42 -0.81
C ASP A 144 -1.90 -6.87 0.59
N GLU A 145 -2.80 -7.56 1.29
CA GLU A 145 -3.27 -7.17 2.61
C GLU A 145 -2.19 -7.33 3.67
N VAL A 146 -1.37 -8.38 3.54
CA VAL A 146 -0.22 -8.61 4.43
C VAL A 146 0.92 -7.66 4.08
N ASP A 147 1.13 -7.39 2.80
CA ASP A 147 2.20 -6.50 2.33
C ASP A 147 1.97 -5.05 2.78
N VAL A 148 0.72 -4.56 2.77
CA VAL A 148 0.40 -3.21 3.23
C VAL A 148 0.73 -3.00 4.71
N PHE A 149 0.70 -4.06 5.54
CA PHE A 149 1.11 -4.01 6.94
C PHE A 149 2.57 -3.60 7.13
N ASN A 150 3.45 -3.96 6.18
CA ASN A 150 4.87 -3.61 6.22
C ASN A 150 5.12 -2.13 5.93
N ILE A 151 4.17 -1.43 5.30
CA ILE A 151 4.31 -0.04 4.87
C ILE A 151 3.50 0.90 5.77
N ALA A 152 2.27 0.54 6.11
CA ALA A 152 1.32 1.42 6.76
C ALA A 152 1.53 1.53 8.27
N HIS A 153 1.24 2.73 8.81
CA HIS A 153 1.21 2.99 10.24
C HIS A 153 -0.10 2.48 10.88
N THR A 154 -1.22 2.63 10.16
CA THR A 154 -2.57 2.23 10.58
C THR A 154 -3.22 1.39 9.50
N ILE A 155 -3.85 0.28 9.87
CA ILE A 155 -4.60 -0.58 8.95
C ILE A 155 -6.09 -0.45 9.23
N LEU A 156 -6.84 0.01 8.21
CA LEU A 156 -8.30 -0.02 8.19
C LEU A 156 -8.78 -1.28 7.48
N VAL A 157 -9.56 -2.10 8.16
CA VAL A 157 -10.17 -3.32 7.59
C VAL A 157 -11.65 -3.08 7.38
N LEU A 158 -12.09 -3.06 6.11
CA LEU A 158 -13.51 -2.89 5.78
C LEU A 158 -14.21 -4.24 5.76
N GLN A 159 -15.34 -4.27 6.47
CA GLN A 159 -16.30 -5.36 6.51
C GLN A 159 -17.66 -4.88 6.02
N VAL A 160 -18.53 -5.79 5.56
CA VAL A 160 -19.92 -5.51 5.21
C VAL A 160 -20.86 -6.47 5.95
N PRO A 161 -22.07 -6.04 6.35
CA PRO A 161 -22.97 -6.85 7.17
C PRO A 161 -23.53 -8.08 6.45
N THR A 162 -23.65 -8.04 5.12
CA THR A 162 -24.46 -8.94 4.30
C THR A 162 -23.74 -10.11 3.68
N LEU A 163 -22.46 -10.27 3.91
CA LEU A 163 -21.74 -11.45 3.42
C LEU A 163 -22.11 -12.65 4.32
N GLY A 164 -23.10 -13.45 3.87
CA GLY A 164 -23.53 -14.71 4.48
C GLY A 164 -22.43 -15.77 4.56
N ASP A 165 -22.70 -17.03 4.26
CA ASP A 165 -21.76 -18.16 4.45
C ASP A 165 -20.38 -18.01 3.77
N GLU A 166 -20.21 -17.12 2.81
CA GLU A 166 -18.89 -16.67 2.31
C GLU A 166 -18.09 -15.85 3.33
N VAL A 167 -18.71 -15.44 4.44
CA VAL A 167 -18.11 -14.76 5.62
C VAL A 167 -17.07 -15.60 6.35
N GLN A 168 -16.98 -16.88 6.09
CA GLN A 168 -15.93 -17.71 6.67
C GLN A 168 -14.52 -17.30 6.23
N VAL A 169 -14.38 -16.32 5.36
CA VAL A 169 -13.08 -15.83 4.94
C VAL A 169 -12.87 -14.35 5.29
N ILE A 170 -13.15 -13.97 6.52
CA ILE A 170 -12.20 -13.07 7.16
C ILE A 170 -10.96 -13.95 7.30
N LYS A 171 -10.07 -13.88 6.30
CA LYS A 171 -8.83 -14.63 6.33
C LYS A 171 -8.20 -14.35 7.69
N ALA A 172 -7.82 -15.38 8.43
CA ALA A 172 -7.29 -15.22 9.80
C ALA A 172 -6.24 -14.10 9.88
N GLY A 173 -5.46 -13.90 8.81
CA GLY A 173 -4.52 -12.79 8.68
C GLY A 173 -5.14 -11.38 8.76
N GLN A 174 -6.33 -11.13 8.20
CA GLN A 174 -6.97 -9.80 8.26
C GLN A 174 -7.39 -9.42 9.67
N LEU A 175 -7.85 -10.41 10.48
CA LEU A 175 -8.19 -10.20 11.89
C LEU A 175 -6.96 -9.90 12.74
N GLU A 176 -5.79 -10.33 12.31
CA GLU A 176 -4.55 -10.12 13.04
C GLU A 176 -3.88 -8.79 12.73
N ILE A 177 -4.08 -8.22 11.54
CA ILE A 177 -3.36 -7.01 11.10
C ILE A 177 -4.14 -5.71 11.31
N GLY A 178 -5.47 -5.74 11.40
CA GLY A 178 -6.32 -4.54 11.48
C GLY A 178 -6.17 -3.78 12.78
N ASP A 179 -6.00 -2.47 12.70
CA ASP A 179 -6.01 -1.56 13.86
C ASP A 179 -7.39 -0.98 14.09
N ILE A 180 -8.15 -0.75 13.01
CA ILE A 180 -9.50 -0.22 13.01
C ILE A 180 -10.34 -1.04 12.03
N TYR A 181 -11.49 -1.53 12.48
CA TYR A 181 -12.44 -2.27 11.66
C TYR A 181 -13.65 -1.39 11.36
N VAL A 182 -13.98 -1.28 10.08
CA VAL A 182 -15.09 -0.46 9.62
C VAL A 182 -16.19 -1.37 9.05
N VAL A 183 -17.31 -1.49 9.74
CA VAL A 183 -18.50 -2.17 9.21
C VAL A 183 -19.25 -1.19 8.32
N ASN A 184 -18.90 -1.19 7.03
CA ASN A 184 -19.45 -0.29 6.03
C ASN A 184 -20.72 -0.87 5.41
N LYS A 185 -21.51 -0.03 4.71
CA LYS A 185 -22.83 -0.37 4.18
C LYS A 185 -23.78 -0.86 5.26
N ALA A 186 -23.74 -0.23 6.42
CA ALA A 186 -24.48 -0.62 7.60
C ALA A 186 -26.02 -0.48 7.44
N ASP A 187 -26.48 0.10 6.33
CA ASP A 187 -27.88 0.17 5.92
C ASP A 187 -28.35 -1.07 5.13
N GLN A 188 -27.44 -2.00 4.80
CA GLN A 188 -27.76 -3.14 3.94
C GLN A 188 -27.88 -4.49 4.67
N GLY A 189 -27.84 -4.50 6.02
CA GLY A 189 -27.94 -5.74 6.77
C GLY A 189 -27.75 -5.58 8.29
N PRO A 190 -27.53 -6.68 9.02
CA PRO A 190 -27.46 -6.70 10.48
C PRO A 190 -26.07 -6.19 10.99
N ALA A 191 -25.77 -4.92 10.73
CA ALA A 191 -24.47 -4.31 11.05
C ALA A 191 -24.15 -4.40 12.56
N ASP A 192 -25.14 -4.27 13.43
CA ASP A 192 -24.94 -4.31 14.88
C ASP A 192 -24.56 -5.72 15.37
N GLU A 193 -25.05 -6.77 14.70
CA GLU A 193 -24.64 -8.15 14.98
C GLU A 193 -23.18 -8.36 14.56
N LYS A 194 -22.79 -7.88 13.38
CA LYS A 194 -21.41 -7.95 12.89
C LYS A 194 -20.44 -7.19 13.81
N ILE A 195 -20.84 -6.04 14.31
CA ILE A 195 -20.05 -5.26 15.28
C ILE A 195 -19.86 -6.05 16.58
N LYS A 196 -20.93 -6.67 17.11
CA LYS A 196 -20.84 -7.53 18.31
C LYS A 196 -19.90 -8.72 18.08
N GLU A 197 -20.04 -9.40 16.94
CA GLU A 197 -19.15 -10.51 16.55
C GLU A 197 -17.68 -10.06 16.57
N LEU A 198 -17.36 -8.97 15.86
CA LEU A 198 -15.99 -8.43 15.81
C LEU A 198 -15.47 -8.08 17.21
N ASN A 199 -16.27 -7.41 18.05
CA ASN A 199 -15.85 -7.05 19.41
C ASN A 199 -15.60 -8.28 20.30
N LEU A 200 -16.23 -9.42 20.04
CA LEU A 200 -16.00 -10.65 20.79
C LEU A 200 -14.68 -11.33 20.40
N ILE A 201 -14.29 -11.24 19.14
CA ILE A 201 -13.09 -11.91 18.63
C ILE A 201 -11.82 -11.05 18.66
N LEU A 202 -11.96 -9.72 18.57
CA LEU A 202 -10.84 -8.79 18.56
C LEU A 202 -10.27 -8.62 19.97
N LYS A 203 -9.01 -9.07 20.10
CA LYS A 203 -8.26 -8.94 21.37
C LYS A 203 -7.35 -7.74 21.32
N LYS A 204 -6.98 -7.24 22.49
CA LYS A 204 -5.91 -6.26 22.64
C LYS A 204 -4.62 -6.80 22.03
N ARG A 205 -3.96 -5.98 21.22
CA ARG A 205 -2.69 -6.33 20.57
C ARG A 205 -1.56 -6.43 21.58
N GLU A 206 -0.51 -7.19 21.27
CA GLU A 206 0.71 -7.28 22.08
C GLU A 206 1.37 -5.92 22.31
N ASN A 207 1.26 -5.02 21.33
CA ASN A 207 1.76 -3.64 21.46
C ASN A 207 0.92 -2.76 22.41
N GLY A 208 -0.19 -3.25 22.93
CA GLY A 208 -1.08 -2.54 23.84
C GLY A 208 -2.26 -1.82 23.19
N TRP A 209 -2.37 -1.79 21.85
CA TRP A 209 -3.52 -1.21 21.15
C TRP A 209 -4.74 -2.11 21.26
N GLN A 210 -5.91 -1.51 21.53
CA GLN A 210 -7.21 -2.19 21.44
C GLN A 210 -7.83 -1.83 20.10
N PRO A 211 -7.99 -2.78 19.16
CA PRO A 211 -8.66 -2.51 17.90
C PRO A 211 -10.06 -1.96 18.09
N LYS A 212 -10.45 -1.00 17.24
CA LYS A 212 -11.77 -0.36 17.28
C LYS A 212 -12.66 -0.89 16.17
N VAL A 213 -13.97 -0.96 16.45
CA VAL A 213 -14.98 -1.35 15.46
C VAL A 213 -15.97 -0.19 15.29
N ILE A 214 -16.09 0.33 14.05
CA ILE A 214 -16.87 1.52 13.73
C ILE A 214 -17.90 1.18 12.67
N LYS A 215 -19.14 1.65 12.90
CA LYS A 215 -20.25 1.55 11.95
C LYS A 215 -20.15 2.66 10.91
N SER A 216 -20.36 2.35 9.60
CA SER A 216 -20.29 3.34 8.55
C SER A 216 -21.31 3.10 7.45
N ILE A 217 -21.76 4.21 6.83
CA ILE A 217 -22.44 4.25 5.53
C ILE A 217 -21.71 5.29 4.71
N ALA A 218 -20.59 4.90 4.10
CA ALA A 218 -19.65 5.80 3.45
C ALA A 218 -20.33 6.71 2.39
N VAL A 219 -21.25 6.18 1.59
CA VAL A 219 -22.00 6.97 0.57
C VAL A 219 -22.81 8.11 1.16
N ARG A 220 -23.19 8.03 2.45
CA ARG A 220 -23.93 9.08 3.20
C ARG A 220 -23.04 9.85 4.16
N SER A 221 -21.73 9.63 4.13
CA SER A 221 -20.76 10.23 5.08
C SER A 221 -21.06 9.94 6.54
N ILE A 222 -21.78 8.86 6.86
CA ILE A 222 -22.05 8.43 8.23
C ILE A 222 -20.86 7.61 8.74
N GLY A 223 -20.37 7.93 9.95
CA GLY A 223 -19.23 7.27 10.57
C GLY A 223 -17.86 7.81 10.12
N ILE A 224 -17.81 8.81 9.24
CA ILE A 224 -16.55 9.34 8.70
C ILE A 224 -15.74 10.07 9.78
N ASP A 225 -16.36 10.94 10.56
CA ASP A 225 -15.66 11.69 11.62
C ASP A 225 -15.16 10.75 12.74
N GLU A 226 -15.92 9.71 13.10
CA GLU A 226 -15.52 8.69 14.09
C GLU A 226 -14.32 7.86 13.59
N ILE A 227 -14.27 7.57 12.28
CA ILE A 227 -13.14 6.87 11.70
C ILE A 227 -11.90 7.77 11.73
N ILE A 228 -12.02 9.05 11.35
CA ILE A 228 -10.91 10.01 11.41
C ILE A 228 -10.40 10.15 12.84
N GLN A 229 -11.29 10.33 13.81
CA GLN A 229 -10.91 10.38 15.21
C GLN A 229 -10.15 9.12 15.65
N SER A 230 -10.60 7.94 15.24
CA SER A 230 -9.92 6.68 15.58
C SER A 230 -8.56 6.54 14.91
N ILE A 231 -8.40 7.06 13.68
CA ILE A 231 -7.11 7.17 13.01
C ILE A 231 -6.18 8.09 13.80
N ASP A 232 -6.67 9.25 14.24
CA ASP A 232 -5.89 10.20 15.03
C ASP A 232 -5.46 9.61 16.36
N GLU A 233 -6.34 8.93 17.07
CA GLU A 233 -6.02 8.25 18.32
C GLU A 233 -4.98 7.14 18.12
N HIS A 234 -5.12 6.32 17.08
CA HIS A 234 -4.11 5.30 16.77
C HIS A 234 -2.77 5.93 16.38
N TRP A 235 -2.79 7.03 15.62
CA TRP A 235 -1.57 7.75 15.26
C TRP A 235 -0.84 8.31 16.48
N GLN A 236 -1.58 8.91 17.44
CA GLN A 236 -1.00 9.35 18.71
C GLN A 236 -0.43 8.18 19.52
N PHE A 237 -1.13 7.06 19.53
CA PHE A 237 -0.63 5.84 20.17
C PHE A 237 0.66 5.35 19.53
N VAL A 238 0.74 5.28 18.19
CA VAL A 238 1.93 4.87 17.45
C VAL A 238 3.13 5.76 17.78
N LYS A 239 2.93 7.07 17.90
CA LYS A 239 3.98 8.04 18.26
C LYS A 239 4.43 7.90 19.72
N SER A 240 3.48 7.80 20.65
CA SER A 240 3.77 7.80 22.10
C SER A 240 4.33 6.46 22.61
N SER A 241 4.02 5.35 21.94
CA SER A 241 4.46 4.00 22.34
C SER A 241 5.83 3.57 21.79
N GLY A 242 6.50 4.41 20.99
CA GLY A 242 7.75 4.05 20.30
C GLY A 242 7.56 3.09 19.12
N LEU A 243 6.31 2.86 18.69
CA LEU A 243 6.01 2.01 17.53
C LEU A 243 6.39 2.69 16.21
N LEU A 244 6.43 4.03 16.16
CA LEU A 244 6.75 4.76 14.94
C LEU A 244 8.11 4.36 14.36
N GLU A 245 9.14 4.34 15.19
CA GLU A 245 10.48 3.94 14.77
C GLU A 245 10.51 2.49 14.27
N LYS A 246 9.80 1.57 14.96
CA LYS A 246 9.68 0.18 14.52
C LYS A 246 8.99 0.06 13.16
N LYS A 247 7.92 0.84 12.92
CA LYS A 247 7.18 0.88 11.66
C LYS A 247 8.04 1.47 10.53
N ILE A 248 8.81 2.54 10.78
CA ILE A 248 9.75 3.10 9.81
C ILE A 248 10.82 2.05 9.45
N ASN A 249 11.45 1.42 10.44
CA ASN A 249 12.43 0.36 10.21
C ASN A 249 11.88 -0.81 9.41
N LEU A 250 10.62 -1.23 9.69
CA LEU A 250 9.94 -2.29 8.94
C LEU A 250 9.74 -1.87 7.48
N ARG A 251 9.28 -0.64 7.24
CA ARG A 251 9.09 -0.07 5.90
C ARG A 251 10.39 -0.04 5.10
N ILE A 252 11.49 0.41 5.70
CA ILE A 252 12.80 0.44 5.04
C ILE A 252 13.30 -0.98 4.71
N LYS A 253 13.16 -1.94 5.65
CA LYS A 253 13.50 -3.34 5.38
C LYS A 253 12.65 -3.92 4.24
N TYR A 254 11.37 -3.58 4.21
CA TYR A 254 10.47 -4.00 3.14
C TYR A 254 10.87 -3.37 1.81
N LEU A 255 11.21 -2.07 1.77
CA LEU A 255 11.74 -1.37 0.59
C LEU A 255 12.97 -2.08 0.02
N LEU A 256 13.97 -2.34 0.85
CA LEU A 256 15.20 -3.04 0.43
C LEU A 256 14.91 -4.42 -0.15
N LYS A 257 13.98 -5.16 0.49
CA LYS A 257 13.53 -6.45 -0.03
C LYS A 257 12.86 -6.31 -1.40
N GLN A 258 12.01 -5.29 -1.59
CA GLN A 258 11.32 -5.08 -2.85
C GLN A 258 12.28 -4.76 -3.99
N HIS A 259 13.26 -3.88 -3.78
CA HIS A 259 14.29 -3.58 -4.77
C HIS A 259 15.14 -4.81 -5.13
N ALA A 260 15.54 -5.60 -4.13
CA ALA A 260 16.28 -6.84 -4.38
C ALA A 260 15.46 -7.86 -5.18
N MET A 261 14.17 -8.04 -4.84
CA MET A 261 13.28 -8.95 -5.56
C MET A 261 13.00 -8.48 -6.99
N GLU A 262 12.81 -7.19 -7.20
CA GLU A 262 12.61 -6.62 -8.53
C GLU A 262 13.81 -6.87 -9.45
N LYS A 263 15.03 -6.72 -8.96
CA LYS A 263 16.24 -7.04 -9.71
C LYS A 263 16.32 -8.52 -10.09
N LEU A 264 15.99 -9.40 -9.14
CA LEU A 264 15.93 -10.84 -9.40
C LEU A 264 14.89 -11.15 -10.48
N ASP A 265 13.68 -10.59 -10.38
CA ASP A 265 12.62 -10.85 -11.34
C ASP A 265 12.99 -10.35 -12.74
N ARG A 266 13.62 -9.18 -12.89
CA ARG A 266 14.11 -8.69 -14.19
C ARG A 266 15.10 -9.67 -14.85
N ILE A 267 15.98 -10.29 -14.06
CA ILE A 267 16.92 -11.30 -14.59
C ILE A 267 16.18 -12.57 -14.97
N MET A 268 15.21 -12.99 -14.15
CA MET A 268 14.41 -14.18 -14.39
C MET A 268 13.47 -14.04 -15.59
N GLU A 269 13.10 -12.83 -15.97
CA GLU A 269 12.29 -12.53 -17.16
C GLU A 269 13.15 -12.26 -18.43
N SER A 270 14.48 -12.29 -18.33
CA SER A 270 15.38 -12.05 -19.45
C SER A 270 15.65 -13.33 -20.25
N GLU A 271 16.03 -13.20 -21.54
CA GLU A 271 16.42 -14.32 -22.41
C GLU A 271 17.56 -15.19 -21.83
N VAL A 272 18.26 -14.69 -20.82
CA VAL A 272 19.32 -15.42 -20.12
C VAL A 272 18.78 -16.65 -19.38
N ILE A 273 17.53 -16.59 -18.91
CA ILE A 273 16.89 -17.71 -18.21
C ILE A 273 16.63 -18.88 -19.16
N ASP A 274 16.29 -18.62 -20.41
CA ASP A 274 16.09 -19.67 -21.41
C ASP A 274 17.38 -20.47 -21.65
N SER A 275 18.53 -19.75 -21.70
CA SER A 275 19.83 -20.41 -21.82
C SER A 275 20.18 -21.29 -20.63
N TYR A 276 19.82 -20.88 -19.41
CA TYR A 276 20.01 -21.68 -18.20
C TYR A 276 19.08 -22.89 -18.14
N ALA A 277 17.84 -22.76 -18.61
CA ALA A 277 16.93 -23.88 -18.74
C ALA A 277 17.50 -24.96 -19.69
N ASP A 278 18.05 -24.57 -20.83
CA ASP A 278 18.72 -25.46 -21.78
C ASP A 278 19.94 -26.15 -21.18
N GLU A 279 20.74 -25.44 -20.35
CA GLU A 279 21.89 -26.02 -19.68
C GLU A 279 21.47 -27.09 -18.63
N ILE A 280 20.37 -26.86 -17.90
CA ILE A 280 19.80 -27.86 -16.98
C ILE A 280 19.33 -29.09 -17.74
N ILE A 281 18.63 -28.92 -18.87
CA ILE A 281 18.18 -30.04 -19.72
C ILE A 281 19.38 -30.85 -20.22
N LYS A 282 20.52 -30.19 -20.49
CA LYS A 282 21.78 -30.84 -20.90
C LYS A 282 22.56 -31.44 -19.72
N GLY A 283 22.03 -31.41 -18.50
CA GLY A 283 22.58 -32.05 -17.32
C GLY A 283 23.46 -31.20 -16.41
N LYS A 284 23.49 -29.88 -16.58
CA LYS A 284 24.17 -28.97 -15.64
C LYS A 284 23.45 -28.94 -14.30
N ASN A 285 24.19 -28.84 -13.22
CA ASN A 285 23.63 -28.88 -11.87
C ASN A 285 22.84 -27.59 -11.56
N MET A 286 21.57 -27.74 -11.12
CA MET A 286 20.69 -26.61 -10.79
C MET A 286 21.31 -25.70 -9.71
N ARG A 287 22.03 -26.25 -8.73
CA ARG A 287 22.67 -25.47 -7.68
C ARG A 287 23.76 -24.55 -8.20
N GLU A 288 24.50 -24.99 -9.22
CA GLU A 288 25.51 -24.16 -9.89
C GLU A 288 24.87 -23.01 -10.66
N ILE A 289 23.80 -23.29 -11.40
CA ILE A 289 23.05 -22.27 -12.14
C ILE A 289 22.46 -21.22 -11.20
N VAL A 290 21.81 -21.64 -10.11
CA VAL A 290 21.28 -20.70 -9.11
C VAL A 290 22.41 -19.82 -8.53
N LYS A 291 23.58 -20.38 -8.27
CA LYS A 291 24.74 -19.62 -7.81
C LYS A 291 25.23 -18.61 -8.86
N GLU A 292 25.23 -18.98 -10.13
CA GLU A 292 25.59 -18.07 -11.24
C GLU A 292 24.59 -16.92 -11.35
N ILE A 293 23.29 -17.19 -11.27
CA ILE A 293 22.23 -16.16 -11.28
C ILE A 293 22.48 -15.16 -10.13
N ILE A 294 22.66 -15.63 -8.90
CA ILE A 294 22.90 -14.76 -7.74
C ILE A 294 24.18 -13.93 -7.93
N THR A 295 25.24 -14.53 -8.45
CA THR A 295 26.51 -13.84 -8.71
C THR A 295 26.34 -12.76 -9.79
N LYS A 296 25.56 -13.03 -10.84
CA LYS A 296 25.27 -12.08 -11.91
C LYS A 296 24.49 -10.87 -11.41
N VAL A 297 23.49 -11.08 -10.54
CA VAL A 297 22.80 -10.00 -9.83
C VAL A 297 23.80 -9.12 -9.07
N GLY A 298 24.73 -9.71 -8.34
CA GLY A 298 25.75 -8.98 -7.59
C GLY A 298 26.74 -8.20 -8.45
N VAL A 299 27.08 -8.71 -9.65
CA VAL A 299 27.99 -8.04 -10.59
C VAL A 299 27.33 -6.87 -11.32
N GLU A 300 26.04 -6.99 -11.69
CA GLU A 300 25.29 -5.88 -12.27
C GLU A 300 25.12 -4.73 -11.26
N TYR A 301 24.92 -5.04 -9.99
CA TYR A 301 24.87 -4.05 -8.91
C TYR A 301 26.20 -3.31 -8.74
N GLY A 302 27.34 -4.01 -8.87
CA GLY A 302 28.67 -3.41 -8.72
C GLY A 302 29.09 -2.51 -9.90
N LYS A 303 28.46 -2.63 -11.07
CA LYS A 303 28.77 -1.80 -12.24
C LYS A 303 27.96 -0.51 -12.34
N GLY A 304 26.84 -0.41 -11.64
CA GLY A 304 25.99 0.78 -11.61
C GLY A 304 26.53 1.94 -10.76
N GLY A 305 27.62 1.75 -10.03
CA GLY A 305 28.22 2.74 -9.15
C GLY A 305 29.32 3.65 -9.75
N ASN A 306 29.52 3.61 -11.06
CA ASN A 306 30.51 4.44 -11.74
C ASN A 306 29.95 5.03 -13.04
N VAL A 307 28.97 5.95 -12.94
CA VAL A 307 28.69 6.97 -13.96
C VAL A 307 28.32 8.28 -13.28
#